data_1cd524479ebb5c42fe90d929ff3feff8
#
_entry.id   1cd524479ebb5c42fe90d929ff3feff8
#
_cell.length_a   1.000
_cell.length_b   1.000
_cell.length_c   1.000
_cell.angle_alpha   90.00
_cell.angle_beta   90.00
_cell.angle_gamma   90.00
#
_symmetry.space_group_name_H-M   'P 1'
#
loop_
_entity.id
_entity.type
_entity.pdbx_description
1 polymer ?
#
loop_
_entity_poly.entity_id
_entity_poly.type
_entity_poly.pdbx_seq_one_letter_code
_entity_poly.pdbx_strand_id
1 'polypeptide(L)'
;MCVSSEVLSSGALLSRVAVRCLVAVLVFGSICEIGCAQSVRDSEQPSSSRPQSLESRPAEDWPAFLGPTGNGRSGLQGLVVPWGEQGPRVCWTTDLGEGYCGPSVAKGFAVVFDRVRGKERLRCLKAETGRVVWEKNNLTSYVDMFGYDGGPRSTPIIVGDYVVTYGAAGLLECRLLSNGQLQWKIQVSTDFHVVPNFFGVGASPVVYQQTAGAQRQLIIVQVGGSPSNGLPADPQRLDLVKGLDSGLVAFDVKTGKEVWRTSSELASYSTPVLSDFDGKDRLLAWMRDQLLLVDPESGAVKDSFSWRADELFSVVAASPVVSGDEVLLSETYGGGSVLLGVEGDSFVERRRDPPRSRHRNSLRCHWATPVLHDDCVFGTTGRNSGDALFVCADWRTGELYWKESGLGRSSCVLVDDFLIVLSEFGELLVMKASRDTCEIIHRIDLKDSRTGDALLQPPCWAAPVVARGYLYVRGAGKLVCIDLVDR
;
A
#
# COMPACT_ATOMS: atom_id res chain seq x y z
N MET A 1 -52.75 9.73 -18.07
CA MET A 1 -53.47 10.44 -16.99
C MET A 1 -52.39 11.15 -16.22
N CYS A 2 -52.08 12.38 -16.54
CA CYS A 2 -52.68 13.65 -16.09
C CYS A 2 -52.66 13.73 -14.57
N VAL A 3 -52.13 14.71 -13.86
CA VAL A 3 -51.93 16.16 -13.99
C VAL A 3 -51.13 16.59 -12.76
N SER A 4 -50.33 17.45 -12.71
CA SER A 4 -49.91 18.87 -12.78
C SER A 4 -49.29 19.31 -11.45
N SER A 5 -48.10 19.89 -11.49
CA SER A 5 -47.72 21.30 -11.36
C SER A 5 -48.36 22.07 -10.20
N GLU A 6 -47.50 22.64 -9.34
CA GLU A 6 -47.65 24.05 -8.93
C GLU A 6 -46.36 24.65 -8.36
N VAL A 7 -46.11 25.85 -8.84
CA VAL A 7 -45.03 26.80 -8.54
C VAL A 7 -45.57 27.84 -7.57
N LEU A 8 -44.74 28.34 -6.64
CA LEU A 8 -44.81 29.69 -6.02
C LEU A 8 -43.51 29.90 -5.23
N SER A 9 -42.64 30.74 -5.55
CA SER A 9 -42.26 32.14 -5.72
C SER A 9 -42.41 33.00 -4.46
N SER A 10 -41.39 33.85 -4.31
CA SER A 10 -41.19 35.08 -3.50
C SER A 10 -40.58 34.89 -2.11
N GLY A 11 -39.66 35.71 -1.63
CA GLY A 11 -39.18 37.01 -2.04
C GLY A 11 -38.01 37.46 -1.14
N ALA A 12 -37.25 38.35 -1.64
CA ALA A 12 -36.04 38.94 -1.07
C ALA A 12 -36.32 39.88 0.13
N LEU A 13 -35.35 40.01 1.04
CA LEU A 13 -35.14 41.26 1.76
C LEU A 13 -33.68 41.48 2.08
N LEU A 14 -33.16 42.55 1.51
CA LEU A 14 -31.90 43.21 1.80
C LEU A 14 -31.99 44.02 3.11
N SER A 15 -30.96 44.00 3.94
CA SER A 15 -30.67 45.20 4.75
C SER A 15 -29.16 45.37 4.98
N ARG A 16 -28.70 46.52 4.56
CA ARG A 16 -27.35 47.13 4.77
C ARG A 16 -27.33 47.78 6.15
N VAL A 17 -26.17 47.74 6.87
CA VAL A 17 -25.65 48.81 7.76
C VAL A 17 -24.16 48.57 7.91
N ALA A 18 -23.30 49.31 7.33
CA ALA A 18 -22.62 50.59 7.61
C ALA A 18 -21.56 50.54 8.73
N VAL A 19 -20.36 50.68 8.28
CA VAL A 19 -19.05 51.20 8.77
C VAL A 19 -19.13 52.15 9.95
N ARG A 20 -18.23 52.01 10.94
CA ARG A 20 -17.54 53.12 11.63
C ARG A 20 -16.13 52.78 12.07
N CYS A 21 -15.18 53.50 11.51
CA CYS A 21 -13.84 53.73 11.99
C CYS A 21 -13.82 54.56 13.27
N LEU A 22 -12.92 54.28 14.18
CA LEU A 22 -12.44 55.31 15.11
C LEU A 22 -10.95 55.09 15.44
N VAL A 23 -10.21 56.19 15.20
CA VAL A 23 -8.79 56.43 15.44
C VAL A 23 -8.66 57.09 16.80
N ALA A 24 -7.67 56.77 17.60
CA ALA A 24 -7.04 57.65 18.65
C ALA A 24 -5.73 56.98 19.11
N VAL A 25 -4.62 57.46 18.71
CA VAL A 25 -3.71 58.55 19.20
C VAL A 25 -3.01 58.25 20.53
N LEU A 26 -1.70 58.26 20.41
CA LEU A 26 -0.58 58.16 21.37
C LEU A 26 -0.66 59.12 22.56
N VAL A 27 -0.15 58.67 23.72
CA VAL A 27 0.59 59.57 24.65
C VAL A 27 1.72 58.80 25.32
N PHE A 28 2.91 59.38 25.28
CA PHE A 28 4.17 59.06 25.94
C PHE A 28 4.11 59.36 27.47
N GLY A 29 4.80 58.56 28.25
CA GLY A 29 5.12 58.85 29.64
C GLY A 29 6.22 57.96 30.14
N SER A 30 7.45 58.48 30.12
CA SER A 30 8.61 57.93 30.83
C SER A 30 8.53 58.28 32.33
N ILE A 31 8.80 57.30 33.19
CA ILE A 31 9.41 57.54 34.54
C ILE A 31 10.30 56.36 34.88
N CYS A 32 11.45 56.73 35.44
CA CYS A 32 12.66 56.01 35.78
C CYS A 32 12.57 55.31 37.14
N GLU A 33 13.33 54.18 37.26
CA GLU A 33 14.05 53.65 38.43
C GLU A 33 13.32 53.29 39.76
N ILE A 34 13.53 52.04 40.20
CA ILE A 34 14.48 51.64 41.24
C ILE A 34 14.47 50.10 41.36
N GLY A 35 15.67 49.54 41.45
CA GLY A 35 15.91 48.11 41.45
C GLY A 35 15.52 47.36 42.74
N CYS A 36 15.19 46.10 42.56
CA CYS A 36 15.30 45.09 43.61
C CYS A 36 15.65 43.76 42.96
N ALA A 37 16.85 43.26 43.22
CA ALA A 37 17.32 41.98 42.77
C ALA A 37 16.62 40.87 43.56
N GLN A 38 15.79 40.08 42.87
CA GLN A 38 15.38 38.76 43.34
C GLN A 38 15.78 37.73 42.31
N SER A 39 16.63 36.81 42.75
CA SER A 39 17.05 35.62 42.00
C SER A 39 15.86 34.77 41.65
N VAL A 40 15.44 34.81 40.37
CA VAL A 40 14.52 33.84 39.80
C VAL A 40 15.38 32.67 39.35
N ARG A 41 15.15 31.52 39.97
CA ARG A 41 15.70 30.24 39.53
C ARG A 41 15.19 29.98 38.08
N ASP A 42 16.14 29.83 37.18
CA ASP A 42 15.87 29.33 35.83
C ASP A 42 15.18 27.99 35.96
N SER A 43 13.87 27.95 35.64
CA SER A 43 13.19 26.74 35.33
C SER A 43 13.69 26.29 33.96
N GLU A 44 14.48 25.24 33.93
CA GLU A 44 14.88 24.54 32.70
C GLU A 44 13.62 24.23 31.87
N GLN A 45 13.50 24.92 30.76
CA GLN A 45 12.61 24.50 29.71
C GLN A 45 13.07 23.11 29.21
N PRO A 46 12.16 22.13 29.00
CA PRO A 46 12.56 20.88 28.43
C PRO A 46 13.17 21.14 27.05
N SER A 47 14.41 20.70 26.89
CA SER A 47 15.15 20.78 25.64
C SER A 47 14.31 20.16 24.54
N SER A 48 13.83 20.98 23.58
CA SER A 48 13.31 20.48 22.33
C SER A 48 14.45 19.76 21.62
N SER A 49 14.53 18.46 21.77
CA SER A 49 15.44 17.62 21.00
C SER A 49 15.17 17.88 19.52
N ARG A 50 16.15 18.42 18.79
CA ARG A 50 16.09 18.52 17.34
C ARG A 50 15.77 17.13 16.80
N PRO A 51 14.80 16.98 15.88
CA PRO A 51 14.55 15.69 15.26
C PRO A 51 15.87 15.16 14.68
N GLN A 52 16.23 13.93 15.03
CA GLN A 52 17.39 13.26 14.45
C GLN A 52 17.18 13.15 12.95
N SER A 53 18.23 13.39 12.15
CA SER A 53 18.10 13.20 10.69
C SER A 53 17.73 11.76 10.38
N LEU A 54 16.94 11.53 9.35
CA LEU A 54 16.50 10.19 8.92
C LEU A 54 17.69 9.22 8.74
N GLU A 55 18.83 9.73 8.30
CA GLU A 55 20.05 8.93 8.08
C GLU A 55 20.68 8.39 9.37
N SER A 56 20.38 9.02 10.51
CA SER A 56 20.89 8.59 11.84
C SER A 56 19.93 7.65 12.58
N ARG A 57 18.74 7.40 12.03
CA ARG A 57 17.76 6.50 12.66
C ARG A 57 18.04 5.03 12.32
N PRO A 58 17.79 4.12 13.28
CA PRO A 58 17.90 2.69 13.01
C PRO A 58 16.80 2.26 12.02
N ALA A 59 17.09 1.31 11.20
CA ALA A 59 16.24 0.67 10.23
C ALA A 59 16.38 1.14 8.77
N GLU A 60 15.77 0.37 7.92
CA GLU A 60 15.89 0.44 6.47
C GLU A 60 14.84 1.35 5.83
N ASP A 61 15.05 1.71 4.58
CA ASP A 61 14.06 2.34 3.74
C ASP A 61 12.93 1.36 3.38
N TRP A 62 11.78 1.88 2.94
CA TRP A 62 10.62 1.10 2.48
C TRP A 62 10.30 1.50 1.03
N PRO A 63 11.11 1.10 0.05
CA PRO A 63 11.08 1.67 -1.30
C PRO A 63 9.96 1.15 -2.18
N ALA A 64 9.27 0.07 -1.78
CA ALA A 64 8.30 -0.66 -2.59
C ALA A 64 7.14 -1.22 -1.76
N PHE A 65 6.17 -1.86 -2.43
CA PHE A 65 5.07 -2.56 -1.79
C PHE A 65 5.60 -3.66 -0.85
N LEU A 66 5.11 -3.69 0.38
CA LEU A 66 5.51 -4.59 1.47
C LEU A 66 7.02 -4.54 1.83
N GLY A 67 7.68 -3.42 1.52
CA GLY A 67 9.03 -3.13 1.97
C GLY A 67 10.16 -3.63 1.05
N PRO A 68 11.40 -3.57 1.52
CA PRO A 68 12.56 -3.89 0.71
C PRO A 68 12.63 -5.34 0.26
N THR A 69 12.02 -6.25 1.03
CA THR A 69 11.96 -7.69 0.75
C THR A 69 10.59 -8.17 0.28
N GLY A 70 9.60 -7.26 0.16
CA GLY A 70 8.26 -7.58 -0.32
C GLY A 70 7.43 -8.49 0.60
N ASN A 71 7.78 -8.60 1.89
CA ASN A 71 7.20 -9.56 2.83
C ASN A 71 6.48 -8.94 4.04
N GLY A 72 6.35 -7.60 4.09
CA GLY A 72 5.68 -6.91 5.19
C GLY A 72 6.43 -6.92 6.53
N ARG A 73 7.76 -7.16 6.51
CA ARG A 73 8.61 -7.17 7.71
C ARG A 73 9.56 -5.99 7.71
N SER A 74 9.70 -5.34 8.85
CA SER A 74 10.68 -4.26 9.07
C SER A 74 11.86 -4.76 9.87
N GLY A 75 13.07 -4.36 9.47
CA GLY A 75 14.29 -4.58 10.24
C GLY A 75 14.47 -3.61 11.43
N LEU A 76 13.46 -2.79 11.74
CA LEU A 76 13.48 -1.90 12.90
C LEU A 76 13.61 -2.70 14.18
N GLN A 77 14.54 -2.28 15.04
CA GLN A 77 14.75 -2.83 16.39
C GLN A 77 14.44 -1.75 17.42
N GLY A 78 13.93 -2.17 18.59
CA GLY A 78 13.65 -1.28 19.70
C GLY A 78 12.36 -0.48 19.53
N LEU A 79 11.33 -1.11 19.01
CA LEU A 79 9.96 -0.57 18.97
C LEU A 79 9.53 -0.15 20.39
N VAL A 80 9.10 1.11 20.54
CA VAL A 80 8.61 1.62 21.83
C VAL A 80 7.15 1.22 22.01
N VAL A 81 6.90 0.24 22.87
CA VAL A 81 5.56 -0.24 23.26
C VAL A 81 5.54 -0.62 24.74
N PRO A 82 4.40 -0.49 25.44
CA PRO A 82 3.15 0.14 24.98
C PRO A 82 3.30 1.65 24.80
N TRP A 83 2.51 2.22 23.92
CA TRP A 83 2.38 3.68 23.83
C TRP A 83 1.64 4.19 25.08
N GLY A 84 1.91 5.43 25.52
CA GLY A 84 1.18 6.05 26.62
C GLY A 84 -0.31 6.24 26.31
N GLU A 85 -1.09 6.73 27.27
CA GLU A 85 -2.55 6.97 27.11
C GLU A 85 -2.90 7.89 25.93
N GLN A 86 -2.00 8.78 25.54
CA GLN A 86 -2.16 9.68 24.39
C GLN A 86 -1.80 9.03 23.05
N GLY A 87 -1.33 7.78 23.07
CA GLY A 87 -0.85 7.07 21.90
C GLY A 87 0.55 7.50 21.44
N PRO A 88 0.98 7.03 20.26
CA PRO A 88 2.27 7.37 19.70
C PRO A 88 2.29 8.80 19.18
N ARG A 89 3.47 9.40 19.13
CA ARG A 89 3.65 10.76 18.59
C ARG A 89 3.35 10.82 17.10
N VAL A 90 2.33 11.61 16.74
CA VAL A 90 2.06 11.97 15.34
C VAL A 90 3.03 13.07 14.91
N CYS A 91 3.88 12.77 13.93
CA CYS A 91 4.88 13.73 13.43
C CYS A 91 4.25 14.75 12.48
N TRP A 92 3.48 14.26 11.54
CA TRP A 92 2.76 15.08 10.57
C TRP A 92 1.62 14.31 9.90
N THR A 93 0.73 15.05 9.27
CA THR A 93 -0.33 14.52 8.42
C THR A 93 -0.35 15.25 7.09
N THR A 94 -0.87 14.60 6.03
CA THR A 94 -1.14 15.24 4.74
C THR A 94 -2.43 14.72 4.14
N ASP A 95 -3.20 15.62 3.53
CA ASP A 95 -4.45 15.25 2.88
C ASP A 95 -4.18 14.46 1.59
N LEU A 96 -4.97 13.43 1.38
CA LEU A 96 -4.95 12.57 0.21
C LEU A 96 -6.26 12.69 -0.57
N GLY A 97 -6.20 12.36 -1.85
CA GLY A 97 -7.37 12.03 -2.65
C GLY A 97 -7.68 10.53 -2.66
N GLU A 98 -8.42 10.12 -3.68
CA GLU A 98 -8.79 8.73 -3.94
C GLU A 98 -7.55 7.84 -4.11
N GLY A 99 -7.69 6.55 -3.77
CA GLY A 99 -6.67 5.50 -3.96
C GLY A 99 -6.40 4.69 -2.70
N TYR A 100 -5.79 3.53 -2.90
CA TYR A 100 -5.60 2.52 -1.84
C TYR A 100 -4.14 2.08 -1.66
N CYS A 101 -3.18 2.68 -2.38
CA CYS A 101 -1.76 2.35 -2.20
C CYS A 101 -1.13 3.10 -1.01
N GLY A 102 -0.21 2.45 -0.31
CA GLY A 102 0.65 3.09 0.68
C GLY A 102 1.72 3.98 0.03
N PRO A 103 2.45 4.78 0.81
CA PRO A 103 3.61 5.51 0.32
C PRO A 103 4.82 4.58 0.14
N SER A 104 5.78 4.99 -0.68
CA SER A 104 7.13 4.45 -0.68
C SER A 104 8.08 5.44 -0.05
N VAL A 105 8.97 4.96 0.82
CA VAL A 105 9.84 5.84 1.62
C VAL A 105 11.29 5.41 1.44
N ALA A 106 12.11 6.29 0.88
CA ALA A 106 13.55 6.05 0.74
C ALA A 106 14.32 7.36 0.56
N LYS A 107 15.60 7.35 0.89
CA LYS A 107 16.52 8.49 0.71
C LYS A 107 16.00 9.79 1.32
N GLY A 108 15.26 9.74 2.42
CA GLY A 108 14.68 10.92 3.08
C GLY A 108 13.42 11.48 2.41
N PHE A 109 12.83 10.76 1.47
CA PHE A 109 11.60 11.13 0.79
C PHE A 109 10.49 10.10 1.03
N ALA A 110 9.26 10.59 1.12
CA ALA A 110 8.04 9.79 1.06
C ALA A 110 7.31 10.14 -0.25
N VAL A 111 7.12 9.15 -1.09
CA VAL A 111 6.42 9.29 -2.37
C VAL A 111 4.98 8.82 -2.20
N VAL A 112 4.03 9.68 -2.52
CA VAL A 112 2.60 9.47 -2.33
C VAL A 112 1.87 9.58 -3.65
N PHE A 113 1.00 8.61 -3.94
CA PHE A 113 0.25 8.54 -5.18
C PHE A 113 -1.24 8.44 -4.88
N ASP A 114 -2.01 9.39 -5.40
CA ASP A 114 -3.45 9.50 -5.20
C ASP A 114 -4.13 10.10 -6.43
N ARG A 115 -5.47 10.26 -6.38
CA ARG A 115 -6.24 10.91 -7.43
C ARG A 115 -7.07 12.06 -6.85
N VAL A 116 -6.98 13.22 -7.50
CA VAL A 116 -7.71 14.41 -7.13
C VAL A 116 -8.32 15.05 -8.38
N ARG A 117 -9.64 15.28 -8.37
CA ARG A 117 -10.36 15.96 -9.46
C ARG A 117 -10.04 15.40 -10.85
N GLY A 118 -10.07 14.08 -11.01
CA GLY A 118 -9.82 13.40 -12.28
C GLY A 118 -8.36 13.36 -12.73
N LYS A 119 -7.42 13.67 -11.83
CA LYS A 119 -5.97 13.59 -12.09
C LYS A 119 -5.32 12.64 -11.10
N GLU A 120 -4.56 11.68 -11.58
CA GLU A 120 -3.59 10.97 -10.76
C GLU A 120 -2.49 11.96 -10.36
N ARG A 121 -2.25 12.06 -9.07
CA ARG A 121 -1.31 13.01 -8.47
C ARG A 121 -0.19 12.27 -7.78
N LEU A 122 1.04 12.52 -8.20
CA LEU A 122 2.26 12.03 -7.57
C LEU A 122 2.92 13.15 -6.81
N ARG A 123 3.14 12.96 -5.51
CA ARG A 123 3.85 13.91 -4.64
C ARG A 123 5.08 13.25 -4.03
N CYS A 124 6.17 14.00 -4.00
CA CYS A 124 7.35 13.69 -3.21
C CYS A 124 7.38 14.63 -2.00
N LEU A 125 7.42 14.04 -0.83
CA LEU A 125 7.43 14.73 0.45
C LEU A 125 8.78 14.51 1.14
N LYS A 126 9.20 15.44 1.98
CA LYS A 126 10.25 15.15 2.99
C LYS A 126 9.66 14.17 4.00
N ALA A 127 10.28 13.00 4.17
CA ALA A 127 9.75 11.93 4.99
C ALA A 127 9.60 12.32 6.47
N GLU A 128 10.49 13.16 7.02
CA GLU A 128 10.45 13.64 8.40
C GLU A 128 9.35 14.66 8.69
N THR A 129 9.00 15.50 7.69
CA THR A 129 8.18 16.70 7.94
C THR A 129 6.89 16.75 7.14
N GLY A 130 6.69 15.83 6.19
CA GLY A 130 5.55 15.85 5.28
C GLY A 130 5.56 17.03 4.28
N ARG A 131 6.61 17.88 4.29
CA ARG A 131 6.68 19.04 3.40
C ARG A 131 6.82 18.60 1.94
N VAL A 132 5.93 19.10 1.07
CA VAL A 132 5.96 18.81 -0.36
C VAL A 132 7.24 19.37 -0.98
N VAL A 133 7.99 18.53 -1.67
CA VAL A 133 9.17 18.88 -2.47
C VAL A 133 8.77 19.17 -3.90
N TRP A 134 7.96 18.30 -4.47
CA TRP A 134 7.37 18.49 -5.80
C TRP A 134 6.06 17.72 -5.94
N GLU A 135 5.24 18.14 -6.89
CA GLU A 135 3.98 17.51 -7.28
C GLU A 135 3.89 17.41 -8.80
N LYS A 136 3.38 16.29 -9.30
CA LYS A 136 3.09 16.03 -10.72
C LYS A 136 1.72 15.42 -10.88
N ASN A 137 1.03 15.78 -11.94
CA ASN A 137 -0.35 15.40 -12.20
C ASN A 137 -0.51 14.88 -13.62
N ASN A 138 -1.26 13.77 -13.79
CA ASN A 138 -1.67 13.22 -15.08
C ASN A 138 -3.20 13.13 -15.14
N LEU A 139 -3.80 13.54 -16.23
CA LEU A 139 -5.23 13.30 -16.45
C LEU A 139 -5.49 11.80 -16.55
N THR A 140 -6.55 11.33 -15.91
CA THR A 140 -7.03 9.95 -16.01
C THR A 140 -8.53 9.94 -16.22
N SER A 141 -8.97 9.09 -17.15
CA SER A 141 -10.39 8.82 -17.41
C SER A 141 -10.84 7.52 -16.75
N TYR A 142 -10.00 6.90 -15.92
CA TYR A 142 -10.34 5.65 -15.26
C TYR A 142 -11.60 5.78 -14.42
N VAL A 143 -12.50 4.83 -14.55
CA VAL A 143 -13.71 4.68 -13.75
C VAL A 143 -13.76 3.23 -13.26
N ASP A 144 -13.92 3.07 -11.94
CA ASP A 144 -14.03 1.75 -11.35
C ASP A 144 -15.37 1.10 -11.71
N MET A 145 -15.33 -0.17 -12.16
CA MET A 145 -16.51 -0.90 -12.66
C MET A 145 -17.53 -1.16 -11.55
N PHE A 146 -17.10 -1.27 -10.30
CA PHE A 146 -17.95 -1.59 -9.15
C PHE A 146 -18.23 -0.40 -8.24
N GLY A 147 -17.83 0.81 -8.66
CA GLY A 147 -18.12 2.05 -7.93
C GLY A 147 -17.22 2.32 -6.73
N TYR A 148 -16.07 1.64 -6.64
CA TYR A 148 -15.00 2.07 -5.72
C TYR A 148 -14.36 3.36 -6.21
N ASP A 149 -13.51 3.97 -5.41
CA ASP A 149 -12.82 5.17 -5.87
C ASP A 149 -11.89 4.88 -7.08
N GLY A 150 -11.67 5.90 -7.89
CA GLY A 150 -10.91 5.78 -9.13
C GLY A 150 -9.41 6.04 -8.97
N GLY A 151 -8.89 6.07 -7.75
CA GLY A 151 -7.48 6.35 -7.51
C GLY A 151 -6.57 5.13 -7.67
N PRO A 152 -5.25 5.34 -7.63
CA PRO A 152 -4.26 4.28 -7.82
C PRO A 152 -4.29 3.25 -6.68
N ARG A 153 -4.06 1.99 -7.04
CA ARG A 153 -3.93 0.85 -6.13
C ARG A 153 -2.51 0.34 -6.06
N SER A 154 -1.76 0.48 -7.16
CA SER A 154 -0.36 0.11 -7.26
C SER A 154 0.51 1.09 -6.47
N THR A 155 1.35 0.56 -5.58
CA THR A 155 2.30 1.34 -4.79
C THR A 155 3.44 1.83 -5.68
N PRO A 156 3.83 3.12 -5.63
CA PRO A 156 5.04 3.60 -6.29
C PRO A 156 6.28 2.80 -5.89
N ILE A 157 7.30 2.76 -6.74
CA ILE A 157 8.58 2.17 -6.36
C ILE A 157 9.70 3.19 -6.51
N ILE A 158 10.57 3.29 -5.49
CA ILE A 158 11.79 4.11 -5.53
C ILE A 158 12.96 3.19 -5.86
N VAL A 159 13.65 3.49 -6.95
CA VAL A 159 14.80 2.71 -7.42
C VAL A 159 15.95 3.64 -7.82
N GLY A 160 17.05 3.59 -7.05
CA GLY A 160 18.15 4.53 -7.26
C GLY A 160 17.67 5.99 -7.14
N ASP A 161 17.82 6.76 -8.20
CA ASP A 161 17.41 8.16 -8.27
C ASP A 161 16.05 8.35 -8.97
N TYR A 162 15.33 7.26 -9.20
CA TYR A 162 14.07 7.26 -9.91
C TYR A 162 12.91 6.87 -9.02
N VAL A 163 11.73 7.31 -9.39
CA VAL A 163 10.44 6.82 -8.90
C VAL A 163 9.62 6.35 -10.09
N VAL A 164 9.05 5.15 -9.98
CA VAL A 164 8.17 4.57 -10.99
C VAL A 164 6.78 4.40 -10.42
N THR A 165 5.77 4.80 -11.19
CA THR A 165 4.35 4.65 -10.86
C THR A 165 3.63 3.88 -11.95
N TYR A 166 2.62 3.10 -11.56
CA TYR A 166 1.74 2.39 -12.47
C TYR A 166 0.29 2.76 -12.13
N GLY A 167 -0.28 3.69 -12.90
CA GLY A 167 -1.61 4.25 -12.67
C GLY A 167 -2.73 3.26 -12.95
N ALA A 168 -3.92 3.51 -12.38
CA ALA A 168 -5.08 2.62 -12.47
C ALA A 168 -5.52 2.36 -13.93
N ALA A 169 -5.33 3.34 -14.83
CA ALA A 169 -5.60 3.23 -16.26
C ALA A 169 -4.47 2.60 -17.09
N GLY A 170 -3.40 2.11 -16.44
CA GLY A 170 -2.27 1.48 -17.12
C GLY A 170 -1.19 2.45 -17.62
N LEU A 171 -1.10 3.66 -17.09
CA LEU A 171 0.02 4.57 -17.35
C LEU A 171 1.21 4.20 -16.46
N LEU A 172 2.29 3.71 -17.07
CA LEU A 172 3.56 3.45 -16.41
C LEU A 172 4.50 4.61 -16.65
N GLU A 173 5.00 5.24 -15.58
CA GLU A 173 5.89 6.42 -15.68
C GLU A 173 7.13 6.26 -14.79
N CYS A 174 8.26 6.79 -15.29
CA CYS A 174 9.48 6.96 -14.53
C CYS A 174 9.85 8.45 -14.45
N ARG A 175 10.16 8.91 -13.25
CA ARG A 175 10.53 10.29 -12.96
C ARG A 175 11.77 10.33 -12.08
N LEU A 176 12.53 11.44 -12.13
CA LEU A 176 13.59 11.69 -11.15
C LEU A 176 12.98 11.93 -9.77
N LEU A 177 13.48 11.23 -8.75
CA LEU A 177 13.04 11.36 -7.37
C LEU A 177 13.29 12.78 -6.83
N SER A 178 14.38 13.43 -7.25
CA SER A 178 14.80 14.73 -6.72
C SER A 178 13.87 15.89 -7.09
N ASN A 179 13.26 15.86 -8.29
CA ASN A 179 12.49 17.01 -8.83
C ASN A 179 11.23 16.64 -9.62
N GLY A 180 10.95 15.32 -9.77
CA GLY A 180 9.78 14.83 -10.51
C GLY A 180 9.87 14.99 -12.03
N GLN A 181 11.06 15.27 -12.59
CA GLN A 181 11.25 15.37 -14.04
C GLN A 181 10.96 14.02 -14.69
N LEU A 182 10.05 14.02 -15.68
CA LEU A 182 9.72 12.83 -16.45
C LEU A 182 10.93 12.35 -17.24
N GLN A 183 11.22 11.07 -17.13
CA GLN A 183 12.25 10.38 -17.91
C GLN A 183 11.63 9.66 -19.09
N TRP A 184 10.61 8.86 -18.82
CA TRP A 184 9.83 8.16 -19.82
C TRP A 184 8.43 7.82 -19.27
N LYS A 185 7.53 7.50 -20.19
CA LYS A 185 6.18 6.99 -19.90
C LYS A 185 5.72 6.04 -20.99
N ILE A 186 4.89 5.08 -20.62
CA ILE A 186 4.33 4.05 -21.49
C ILE A 186 2.83 3.92 -21.15
N GLN A 187 1.96 3.99 -22.15
CA GLN A 187 0.54 3.71 -21.96
C GLN A 187 0.29 2.23 -22.15
N VAL A 188 0.63 1.44 -21.14
CA VAL A 188 0.62 -0.02 -21.18
C VAL A 188 -0.71 -0.58 -21.64
N SER A 189 -1.83 -0.02 -21.17
CA SER A 189 -3.17 -0.49 -21.56
C SER A 189 -3.44 -0.39 -23.07
N THR A 190 -2.96 0.67 -23.73
CA THR A 190 -3.11 0.87 -25.16
C THR A 190 -2.07 0.11 -25.97
N ASP A 191 -0.81 0.20 -25.54
CA ASP A 191 0.34 -0.33 -26.29
C ASP A 191 0.33 -1.86 -26.34
N PHE A 192 -0.27 -2.52 -25.33
CA PHE A 192 -0.42 -3.98 -25.25
C PHE A 192 -1.87 -4.47 -25.40
N HIS A 193 -2.82 -3.58 -25.75
CA HIS A 193 -4.24 -3.91 -25.90
C HIS A 193 -4.83 -4.62 -24.66
N VAL A 194 -4.50 -4.11 -23.46
CA VAL A 194 -4.97 -4.70 -22.21
C VAL A 194 -6.49 -4.57 -22.11
N VAL A 195 -7.19 -5.69 -21.96
CA VAL A 195 -8.59 -5.68 -21.56
C VAL A 195 -8.66 -5.30 -20.09
N PRO A 196 -9.33 -4.18 -19.72
CA PRO A 196 -9.36 -3.71 -18.34
C PRO A 196 -9.86 -4.79 -17.38
N ASN A 197 -9.09 -5.04 -16.33
CA ASN A 197 -9.54 -5.86 -15.21
C ASN A 197 -10.54 -5.08 -14.36
N PHE A 198 -11.30 -5.73 -13.49
CA PHE A 198 -12.41 -5.16 -12.70
C PHE A 198 -12.06 -3.86 -11.95
N PHE A 199 -10.86 -3.78 -11.39
CA PHE A 199 -10.40 -2.66 -10.56
C PHE A 199 -9.20 -1.93 -11.19
N GLY A 200 -8.96 -2.05 -12.50
CA GLY A 200 -7.82 -1.48 -13.18
C GLY A 200 -6.49 -2.13 -12.75
N VAL A 201 -5.39 -1.38 -12.81
CA VAL A 201 -4.08 -1.87 -12.38
C VAL A 201 -3.98 -1.83 -10.86
N GLY A 202 -3.68 -2.98 -10.24
CA GLY A 202 -3.50 -3.09 -8.78
C GLY A 202 -2.15 -3.68 -8.36
N ALA A 203 -1.55 -4.56 -9.17
CA ALA A 203 -0.21 -5.08 -8.92
C ALA A 203 0.84 -3.96 -8.98
N SER A 204 1.74 -3.94 -8.00
CA SER A 204 2.83 -2.96 -7.98
C SER A 204 4.01 -3.43 -8.83
N PRO A 205 4.81 -2.50 -9.41
CA PRO A 205 6.04 -2.84 -10.09
C PRO A 205 7.06 -3.49 -9.16
N VAL A 206 7.91 -4.35 -9.71
CA VAL A 206 9.04 -4.98 -8.99
C VAL A 206 10.34 -4.61 -9.69
N VAL A 207 11.39 -4.37 -8.90
CA VAL A 207 12.73 -4.08 -9.43
C VAL A 207 13.58 -5.34 -9.39
N TYR A 208 14.24 -5.63 -10.49
CA TYR A 208 15.27 -6.65 -10.56
C TYR A 208 16.59 -6.05 -11.07
N GLN A 209 17.71 -6.37 -10.41
CA GLN A 209 19.04 -6.01 -10.86
C GLN A 209 19.61 -7.15 -11.69
N GLN A 210 19.72 -6.95 -13.02
CA GLN A 210 20.40 -7.94 -13.86
C GLN A 210 21.86 -8.10 -13.46
N THR A 211 22.30 -9.33 -13.39
CA THR A 211 23.68 -9.69 -13.02
C THR A 211 24.52 -10.03 -14.24
N ALA A 212 23.90 -10.43 -15.35
CA ALA A 212 24.54 -10.74 -16.61
C ALA A 212 24.36 -9.62 -17.65
N GLY A 213 25.17 -9.65 -18.68
CA GLY A 213 25.04 -8.74 -19.82
C GLY A 213 25.23 -7.28 -19.48
N ALA A 214 24.22 -6.46 -19.77
CA ALA A 214 24.27 -4.99 -19.60
C ALA A 214 24.12 -4.52 -18.14
N GLN A 215 23.95 -5.41 -17.19
CA GLN A 215 23.74 -5.11 -15.75
C GLN A 215 22.69 -4.00 -15.51
N ARG A 216 21.54 -4.14 -16.15
CA ARG A 216 20.45 -3.14 -16.07
C ARG A 216 19.64 -3.36 -14.79
N GLN A 217 19.02 -2.27 -14.34
CA GLN A 217 17.88 -2.36 -13.43
C GLN A 217 16.61 -2.47 -14.25
N LEU A 218 15.82 -3.50 -14.00
CA LEU A 218 14.55 -3.76 -14.68
C LEU A 218 13.38 -3.37 -13.79
N ILE A 219 12.36 -2.77 -14.40
CA ILE A 219 11.02 -2.68 -13.82
C ILE A 219 10.18 -3.79 -14.45
N ILE A 220 9.72 -4.73 -13.65
CA ILE A 220 8.87 -5.82 -14.08
C ILE A 220 7.44 -5.53 -13.63
N VAL A 221 6.50 -5.58 -14.56
CA VAL A 221 5.08 -5.32 -14.31
C VAL A 221 4.18 -6.41 -14.90
N GLN A 222 3.06 -6.66 -14.25
CA GLN A 222 1.98 -7.42 -14.85
C GLN A 222 1.26 -6.53 -15.88
N VAL A 223 1.11 -7.03 -17.09
CA VAL A 223 0.47 -6.33 -18.20
C VAL A 223 -0.82 -7.02 -18.61
N GLY A 224 -0.74 -8.32 -18.92
CA GLY A 224 -1.91 -9.09 -19.35
C GLY A 224 -2.48 -8.61 -20.69
N GLY A 225 -1.60 -8.30 -21.63
CA GLY A 225 -2.00 -7.84 -22.97
C GLY A 225 -2.77 -8.88 -23.75
N SER A 226 -3.58 -8.42 -24.67
CA SER A 226 -4.52 -9.21 -25.48
C SER A 226 -4.37 -8.88 -26.98
N PRO A 227 -4.93 -9.69 -27.88
CA PRO A 227 -5.10 -9.28 -29.27
C PRO A 227 -5.91 -7.98 -29.39
N SER A 228 -5.68 -7.17 -30.40
CA SER A 228 -6.36 -5.87 -30.61
C SER A 228 -7.89 -5.97 -30.70
N ASN A 229 -8.45 -7.14 -30.97
CA ASN A 229 -9.88 -7.45 -30.97
C ASN A 229 -10.31 -8.30 -29.78
N GLY A 230 -9.50 -8.35 -28.70
CA GLY A 230 -9.73 -9.23 -27.55
C GLY A 230 -10.83 -8.78 -26.58
N LEU A 231 -11.39 -7.57 -26.75
CA LEU A 231 -12.44 -7.07 -25.87
C LEU A 231 -13.73 -7.89 -26.06
N PRO A 232 -14.26 -8.56 -25.00
CA PRO A 232 -15.51 -9.28 -25.07
C PRO A 232 -16.70 -8.31 -25.17
N ALA A 233 -17.82 -8.78 -25.77
CA ALA A 233 -19.06 -8.00 -25.89
C ALA A 233 -19.61 -7.57 -24.50
N ASP A 234 -19.44 -8.42 -23.50
CA ASP A 234 -19.69 -8.11 -22.08
C ASP A 234 -18.35 -7.87 -21.36
N PRO A 235 -18.06 -6.64 -20.93
CA PRO A 235 -16.80 -6.32 -20.26
C PRO A 235 -16.57 -7.11 -18.95
N GLN A 236 -17.60 -7.70 -18.36
CA GLN A 236 -17.47 -8.51 -17.15
C GLN A 236 -17.03 -9.95 -17.45
N ARG A 237 -17.08 -10.37 -18.71
CA ARG A 237 -16.72 -11.73 -19.15
C ARG A 237 -15.21 -11.85 -19.42
N LEU A 238 -14.41 -11.55 -18.39
CA LEU A 238 -12.94 -11.70 -18.48
C LEU A 238 -12.50 -13.16 -18.70
N ASP A 239 -13.35 -14.13 -18.42
CA ASP A 239 -13.14 -15.55 -18.73
C ASP A 239 -13.06 -15.85 -20.24
N LEU A 240 -13.60 -14.94 -21.08
CA LEU A 240 -13.54 -15.05 -22.54
C LEU A 240 -12.31 -14.36 -23.14
N VAL A 241 -11.57 -13.57 -22.35
CA VAL A 241 -10.38 -12.85 -22.80
C VAL A 241 -9.19 -13.80 -22.87
N LYS A 242 -8.48 -13.74 -23.98
CA LYS A 242 -7.21 -14.47 -24.17
C LYS A 242 -6.06 -13.50 -24.13
N GLY A 243 -5.04 -13.81 -23.33
CA GLY A 243 -3.81 -13.06 -23.34
C GLY A 243 -2.95 -13.34 -24.58
N LEU A 244 -1.98 -12.48 -24.84
CA LEU A 244 -1.06 -12.58 -25.95
C LEU A 244 0.34 -12.11 -25.55
N ASP A 245 1.24 -13.05 -25.28
CA ASP A 245 2.71 -12.90 -25.10
C ASP A 245 3.21 -11.73 -24.26
N SER A 246 2.36 -11.15 -23.43
CA SER A 246 2.69 -9.99 -22.61
C SER A 246 2.00 -10.03 -21.23
N GLY A 247 1.90 -11.23 -20.65
CA GLY A 247 1.42 -11.36 -19.26
C GLY A 247 2.31 -10.56 -18.30
N LEU A 248 3.63 -10.73 -18.44
CA LEU A 248 4.66 -9.96 -17.74
C LEU A 248 5.57 -9.25 -18.75
N VAL A 249 5.97 -8.03 -18.44
CA VAL A 249 6.91 -7.26 -19.25
C VAL A 249 7.95 -6.60 -18.34
N ALA A 250 9.22 -6.66 -18.76
CA ALA A 250 10.31 -5.95 -18.12
C ALA A 250 10.80 -4.78 -18.96
N PHE A 251 10.96 -3.65 -18.31
CA PHE A 251 11.46 -2.42 -18.91
C PHE A 251 12.77 -2.00 -18.21
N ASP A 252 13.69 -1.47 -18.98
CA ASP A 252 14.90 -0.83 -18.45
C ASP A 252 14.52 0.44 -17.66
N VAL A 253 14.92 0.52 -16.40
CA VAL A 253 14.55 1.63 -15.49
C VAL A 253 14.92 2.99 -16.06
N LYS A 254 16.09 3.12 -16.71
CA LYS A 254 16.60 4.40 -17.18
C LYS A 254 15.94 4.88 -18.47
N THR A 255 15.60 3.93 -19.35
CA THR A 255 15.19 4.27 -20.71
C THR A 255 13.73 3.96 -21.01
N GLY A 256 13.07 3.15 -20.19
CA GLY A 256 11.72 2.63 -20.46
C GLY A 256 11.64 1.67 -21.63
N LYS A 257 12.79 1.26 -22.21
CA LYS A 257 12.80 0.28 -23.30
C LYS A 257 12.48 -1.11 -22.77
N GLU A 258 11.61 -1.81 -23.47
CA GLU A 258 11.32 -3.20 -23.21
C GLU A 258 12.60 -4.03 -23.35
N VAL A 259 12.83 -4.91 -22.37
CA VAL A 259 13.97 -5.84 -22.35
C VAL A 259 13.52 -7.26 -22.66
N TRP A 260 12.42 -7.68 -22.03
CA TRP A 260 11.77 -8.94 -22.32
C TRP A 260 10.27 -8.88 -22.00
N ARG A 261 9.50 -9.75 -22.62
CA ARG A 261 8.11 -10.05 -22.30
C ARG A 261 7.89 -11.54 -22.29
N THR A 262 6.88 -11.99 -21.53
CA THR A 262 6.60 -13.43 -21.42
C THR A 262 5.18 -13.68 -21.00
N SER A 263 4.73 -14.92 -21.24
CA SER A 263 3.43 -15.45 -20.86
C SER A 263 2.24 -14.84 -21.60
N SER A 264 1.22 -15.62 -21.78
CA SER A 264 -0.11 -15.20 -22.27
C SER A 264 -1.16 -15.14 -21.15
N GLU A 265 -0.71 -15.08 -19.88
CA GLU A 265 -1.59 -14.88 -18.75
C GLU A 265 -2.14 -13.46 -18.68
N LEU A 266 -3.38 -13.31 -18.21
CA LEU A 266 -3.92 -12.01 -17.89
C LEU A 266 -3.40 -11.52 -16.54
N ALA A 267 -3.32 -10.20 -16.37
CA ALA A 267 -2.89 -9.59 -15.11
C ALA A 267 -3.87 -9.90 -13.97
N SER A 268 -3.32 -10.03 -12.78
CA SER A 268 -4.03 -10.03 -11.50
C SER A 268 -3.78 -8.72 -10.75
N TYR A 269 -4.11 -8.69 -9.45
CA TYR A 269 -3.79 -7.58 -8.54
C TYR A 269 -2.64 -7.94 -7.58
N SER A 270 -2.19 -9.20 -7.59
CA SER A 270 -1.09 -9.70 -6.79
C SER A 270 0.23 -9.09 -7.25
N THR A 271 0.95 -8.46 -6.37
CA THR A 271 2.30 -7.96 -6.69
C THR A 271 3.26 -9.15 -6.76
N PRO A 272 4.04 -9.28 -7.86
CA PRO A 272 5.05 -10.33 -7.96
C PRO A 272 6.11 -10.24 -6.85
N VAL A 273 6.69 -11.39 -6.49
CA VAL A 273 7.69 -11.48 -5.43
C VAL A 273 8.99 -12.07 -6.00
N LEU A 274 10.10 -11.38 -5.75
CA LEU A 274 11.44 -11.89 -6.03
C LEU A 274 11.93 -12.69 -4.81
N SER A 275 12.49 -13.87 -5.05
CA SER A 275 13.11 -14.70 -4.03
C SER A 275 14.27 -15.50 -4.60
N ASP A 276 15.19 -15.84 -3.73
CA ASP A 276 16.28 -16.78 -4.03
C ASP A 276 15.83 -18.21 -3.71
N PHE A 277 15.99 -19.12 -4.64
CA PHE A 277 15.81 -20.56 -4.45
C PHE A 277 17.09 -21.28 -4.90
N ASP A 278 17.81 -21.86 -3.94
CA ASP A 278 19.08 -22.56 -4.17
C ASP A 278 20.12 -21.72 -4.91
N GLY A 279 20.25 -20.43 -4.55
CA GLY A 279 21.19 -19.50 -5.16
C GLY A 279 20.77 -19.00 -6.54
N LYS A 280 19.49 -19.15 -6.90
CA LYS A 280 18.93 -18.67 -8.15
C LYS A 280 17.78 -17.71 -7.89
N ASP A 281 17.93 -16.48 -8.37
CA ASP A 281 16.82 -15.52 -8.34
C ASP A 281 15.65 -16.04 -9.17
N ARG A 282 14.45 -16.00 -8.61
CA ARG A 282 13.19 -16.31 -9.26
C ARG A 282 12.15 -15.25 -8.96
N LEU A 283 11.34 -14.97 -9.96
CA LEU A 283 10.15 -14.12 -9.83
C LEU A 283 8.92 -15.03 -9.75
N LEU A 284 8.22 -14.94 -8.64
CA LEU A 284 6.91 -15.54 -8.43
C LEU A 284 5.85 -14.53 -8.85
N ALA A 285 5.19 -14.77 -9.97
CA ALA A 285 4.14 -13.91 -10.47
C ALA A 285 2.81 -14.66 -10.45
N TRP A 286 1.97 -14.37 -9.46
CA TRP A 286 0.63 -14.94 -9.43
C TRP A 286 -0.29 -14.11 -10.32
N MET A 287 -0.44 -14.62 -11.52
CA MET A 287 -1.27 -14.06 -12.58
C MET A 287 -2.74 -14.41 -12.33
N ARG A 288 -3.62 -14.11 -13.27
CA ARG A 288 -5.03 -14.34 -13.10
C ARG A 288 -5.40 -15.81 -12.86
N ASP A 289 -4.82 -16.72 -13.60
CA ASP A 289 -5.19 -18.16 -13.57
C ASP A 289 -4.07 -19.05 -13.03
N GLN A 290 -2.83 -18.58 -13.02
CA GLN A 290 -1.65 -19.37 -12.64
C GLN A 290 -0.63 -18.56 -11.83
N LEU A 291 0.08 -19.25 -10.95
CA LEU A 291 1.38 -18.78 -10.43
C LEU A 291 2.46 -19.17 -11.44
N LEU A 292 3.28 -18.22 -11.85
CA LEU A 292 4.43 -18.45 -12.71
C LEU A 292 5.72 -18.40 -11.91
N LEU A 293 6.62 -19.34 -12.16
CA LEU A 293 8.03 -19.29 -11.73
C LEU A 293 8.85 -18.78 -12.91
N VAL A 294 9.41 -17.60 -12.80
CA VAL A 294 10.06 -16.89 -13.90
C VAL A 294 11.51 -16.60 -13.56
N ASP A 295 12.41 -16.81 -14.50
CA ASP A 295 13.77 -16.29 -14.45
C ASP A 295 13.73 -14.78 -14.72
N PRO A 296 13.99 -13.91 -13.72
CA PRO A 296 13.85 -12.47 -13.88
C PRO A 296 14.91 -11.85 -14.79
N GLU A 297 16.02 -12.55 -15.03
CA GLU A 297 17.09 -12.13 -15.93
C GLU A 297 16.62 -12.12 -17.38
N SER A 298 15.92 -13.18 -17.79
CA SER A 298 15.57 -13.45 -19.18
C SER A 298 14.08 -13.39 -19.49
N GLY A 299 13.22 -13.44 -18.48
CA GLY A 299 11.78 -13.59 -18.62
C GLY A 299 11.32 -15.04 -18.90
N ALA A 300 12.24 -16.01 -18.88
CA ALA A 300 11.89 -17.41 -19.18
C ALA A 300 11.00 -17.98 -18.06
N VAL A 301 9.81 -18.44 -18.43
CA VAL A 301 8.94 -19.19 -17.52
C VAL A 301 9.57 -20.59 -17.32
N LYS A 302 9.86 -20.93 -16.06
CA LYS A 302 10.44 -22.21 -15.67
C LYS A 302 9.36 -23.23 -15.39
N ASP A 303 8.31 -22.80 -14.64
CA ASP A 303 7.18 -23.63 -14.31
C ASP A 303 5.94 -22.76 -14.07
N SER A 304 4.78 -23.41 -14.03
CA SER A 304 3.51 -22.76 -13.71
C SER A 304 2.62 -23.67 -12.89
N PHE A 305 1.88 -23.08 -11.95
CA PHE A 305 0.94 -23.79 -11.11
C PHE A 305 -0.45 -23.17 -11.25
N SER A 306 -1.40 -23.93 -11.83
CA SER A 306 -2.77 -23.48 -12.03
C SER A 306 -3.51 -23.44 -10.69
N TRP A 307 -3.88 -22.23 -10.25
CA TRP A 307 -4.66 -22.06 -9.05
C TRP A 307 -5.48 -20.77 -9.06
N ARG A 308 -6.78 -20.94 -9.14
CA ARG A 308 -7.78 -19.90 -9.13
C ARG A 308 -9.09 -20.44 -8.59
N ALA A 309 -9.90 -19.61 -7.94
CA ALA A 309 -11.28 -19.95 -7.59
C ALA A 309 -12.20 -20.09 -8.82
N ASP A 310 -13.18 -21.00 -8.73
CA ASP A 310 -14.16 -21.25 -9.80
C ASP A 310 -15.15 -20.09 -10.04
N GLU A 311 -15.17 -19.07 -9.14
CA GLU A 311 -16.07 -17.94 -9.28
C GLU A 311 -15.66 -17.01 -10.42
N LEU A 312 -16.62 -16.63 -11.29
CA LEU A 312 -16.39 -15.76 -12.45
C LEU A 312 -15.72 -14.43 -12.06
N PHE A 313 -16.16 -13.84 -10.96
CA PHE A 313 -15.66 -12.57 -10.45
C PHE A 313 -14.56 -12.72 -9.39
N SER A 314 -13.93 -13.89 -9.32
CA SER A 314 -12.79 -14.05 -8.41
C SER A 314 -11.64 -13.14 -8.84
N VAL A 315 -10.95 -12.58 -7.83
CA VAL A 315 -9.73 -11.79 -8.01
C VAL A 315 -8.59 -12.37 -7.19
N VAL A 316 -7.43 -12.40 -7.78
CA VAL A 316 -6.16 -12.73 -7.13
C VAL A 316 -5.51 -11.42 -6.73
N ALA A 317 -5.35 -11.14 -5.42
CA ALA A 317 -4.89 -9.84 -4.97
C ALA A 317 -3.84 -9.88 -3.84
N ALA A 318 -3.88 -10.86 -2.93
CA ALA A 318 -2.78 -11.07 -2.00
C ALA A 318 -1.53 -11.56 -2.76
N SER A 319 -0.35 -11.12 -2.33
CA SER A 319 0.92 -11.58 -2.92
C SER A 319 1.35 -12.93 -2.39
N PRO A 320 2.15 -13.71 -3.12
CA PRO A 320 2.78 -14.91 -2.59
C PRO A 320 3.60 -14.61 -1.33
N VAL A 321 3.53 -15.48 -0.32
CA VAL A 321 4.41 -15.40 0.86
C VAL A 321 5.45 -16.50 0.75
N VAL A 322 6.72 -16.15 0.96
CA VAL A 322 7.85 -17.05 0.74
C VAL A 322 8.61 -17.30 2.04
N SER A 323 9.01 -18.55 2.27
CA SER A 323 9.89 -18.95 3.35
C SER A 323 10.79 -20.11 2.90
N GLY A 324 12.10 -19.83 2.78
CA GLY A 324 13.03 -20.81 2.22
C GLY A 324 12.63 -21.24 0.83
N ASP A 325 12.39 -22.53 0.64
CA ASP A 325 11.92 -23.14 -0.61
C ASP A 325 10.40 -23.26 -0.71
N GLU A 326 9.64 -22.71 0.25
CA GLU A 326 8.19 -22.84 0.29
C GLU A 326 7.47 -21.53 -0.08
N VAL A 327 6.33 -21.64 -0.76
CA VAL A 327 5.49 -20.53 -1.24
C VAL A 327 4.05 -20.77 -0.83
N LEU A 328 3.46 -19.86 -0.05
CA LEU A 328 2.06 -19.87 0.32
C LEU A 328 1.25 -18.93 -0.58
N LEU A 329 0.19 -19.45 -1.17
CA LEU A 329 -0.85 -18.65 -1.83
C LEU A 329 -2.14 -18.75 -1.02
N SER A 330 -2.88 -17.65 -0.92
CA SER A 330 -4.16 -17.62 -0.23
C SER A 330 -5.14 -16.67 -0.91
N GLU A 331 -6.38 -17.12 -1.12
CA GLU A 331 -7.44 -16.32 -1.72
C GLU A 331 -8.80 -16.59 -1.05
N THR A 332 -9.74 -15.65 -1.18
CA THR A 332 -11.01 -15.66 -0.41
C THR A 332 -12.22 -16.16 -1.19
N TYR A 333 -12.10 -16.45 -2.49
CA TYR A 333 -13.23 -16.78 -3.36
C TYR A 333 -13.57 -18.29 -3.39
N GLY A 334 -12.97 -19.09 -2.52
CA GLY A 334 -13.28 -20.50 -2.34
C GLY A 334 -12.10 -21.46 -2.47
N GLY A 335 -10.94 -20.99 -2.94
CA GLY A 335 -9.70 -21.78 -3.02
C GLY A 335 -9.04 -21.98 -1.66
N GLY A 336 -9.18 -21.00 -0.75
CA GLY A 336 -8.50 -21.05 0.56
C GLY A 336 -7.01 -20.80 0.44
N SER A 337 -6.16 -21.73 0.90
CA SER A 337 -4.72 -21.61 0.79
C SER A 337 -4.08 -22.90 0.22
N VAL A 338 -2.94 -22.71 -0.45
CA VAL A 338 -2.08 -23.77 -0.93
C VAL A 338 -0.63 -23.47 -0.57
N LEU A 339 0.09 -24.47 -0.07
CA LEU A 339 1.53 -24.41 0.17
C LEU A 339 2.23 -25.22 -0.91
N LEU A 340 3.16 -24.60 -1.59
CA LEU A 340 4.00 -25.19 -2.64
C LEU A 340 5.44 -25.24 -2.16
N GLY A 341 6.19 -26.26 -2.53
CA GLY A 341 7.65 -26.26 -2.54
C GLY A 341 8.17 -25.84 -3.92
N VAL A 342 9.35 -25.25 -3.94
CA VAL A 342 10.11 -25.00 -5.18
C VAL A 342 11.31 -25.91 -5.17
N GLU A 343 11.30 -26.96 -6.00
CA GLU A 343 12.35 -27.94 -6.15
C GLU A 343 13.08 -27.75 -7.49
N GLY A 344 14.26 -27.16 -7.44
CA GLY A 344 14.95 -26.73 -8.66
C GLY A 344 14.15 -25.64 -9.38
N ASP A 345 13.65 -25.93 -10.57
CA ASP A 345 12.84 -25.02 -11.37
C ASP A 345 11.36 -25.47 -11.47
N SER A 346 10.85 -26.23 -10.48
CA SER A 346 9.49 -26.79 -10.50
C SER A 346 8.72 -26.60 -9.21
N PHE A 347 7.40 -26.40 -9.31
CA PHE A 347 6.51 -26.38 -8.17
C PHE A 347 6.11 -27.79 -7.74
N VAL A 348 6.09 -28.05 -6.45
CA VAL A 348 5.60 -29.29 -5.83
C VAL A 348 4.55 -28.93 -4.78
N GLU A 349 3.31 -29.40 -4.97
CA GLU A 349 2.27 -29.15 -3.98
C GLU A 349 2.55 -29.90 -2.66
N ARG A 350 2.65 -29.16 -1.56
CA ARG A 350 2.85 -29.69 -0.20
C ARG A 350 1.53 -29.87 0.53
N ARG A 351 0.63 -28.88 0.42
CA ARG A 351 -0.66 -28.83 1.09
C ARG A 351 -1.64 -27.97 0.30
N ARG A 352 -2.90 -28.36 0.32
CA ARG A 352 -4.02 -27.56 -0.23
C ARG A 352 -5.20 -27.64 0.71
N ASP A 353 -5.90 -26.52 0.91
CA ASP A 353 -7.20 -26.54 1.57
C ASP A 353 -8.23 -27.27 0.68
N PRO A 354 -9.20 -28.00 1.28
CA PRO A 354 -10.26 -28.65 0.51
C PRO A 354 -11.04 -27.63 -0.35
N PRO A 355 -11.34 -27.95 -1.61
CA PRO A 355 -12.14 -27.09 -2.46
C PRO A 355 -13.48 -26.72 -1.83
N ARG A 356 -13.89 -25.45 -1.96
CA ARG A 356 -15.16 -24.92 -1.41
C ARG A 356 -15.29 -25.04 0.11
N SER A 357 -14.20 -25.19 0.81
CA SER A 357 -14.19 -25.09 2.27
C SER A 357 -14.58 -23.66 2.67
N ARG A 358 -15.88 -23.39 2.77
CA ARG A 358 -16.43 -22.13 3.31
C ARG A 358 -16.19 -22.02 4.81
N HIS A 359 -15.48 -22.98 5.39
CA HIS A 359 -15.34 -23.06 6.83
C HIS A 359 -14.29 -22.06 7.32
N ARG A 360 -14.65 -21.37 8.36
CA ARG A 360 -13.92 -20.38 9.16
C ARG A 360 -12.57 -20.86 9.73
N ASN A 361 -12.00 -21.92 9.18
CA ASN A 361 -10.85 -22.62 9.73
C ASN A 361 -9.65 -22.64 8.78
N SER A 362 -9.65 -21.83 7.73
CA SER A 362 -8.51 -21.70 6.83
C SER A 362 -8.17 -20.25 6.57
N LEU A 363 -6.93 -19.97 6.20
CA LEU A 363 -6.48 -18.67 5.77
C LEU A 363 -7.05 -18.38 4.36
N ARG A 364 -7.84 -17.33 4.23
CA ARG A 364 -8.47 -16.89 2.98
C ARG A 364 -8.29 -15.39 2.81
N CYS A 365 -7.11 -15.00 2.36
CA CYS A 365 -6.77 -13.59 2.19
C CYS A 365 -7.52 -12.96 1.00
N HIS A 366 -7.92 -11.71 1.12
CA HIS A 366 -8.49 -10.97 0.01
C HIS A 366 -7.38 -10.21 -0.73
N TRP A 367 -7.01 -8.99 -0.28
CA TRP A 367 -5.88 -8.25 -0.83
C TRP A 367 -4.76 -8.00 0.18
N ALA A 368 -5.06 -8.09 1.48
CA ALA A 368 -4.05 -7.96 2.51
C ALA A 368 -3.16 -9.20 2.50
N THR A 369 -1.92 -9.04 2.06
CA THR A 369 -0.92 -10.10 2.10
C THR A 369 -0.57 -10.40 3.55
N PRO A 370 -0.62 -11.66 4.00
CA PRO A 370 -0.29 -12.03 5.37
C PRO A 370 1.22 -11.97 5.60
N VAL A 371 1.62 -11.82 6.85
CA VAL A 371 3.02 -11.75 7.28
C VAL A 371 3.41 -13.04 7.99
N LEU A 372 4.57 -13.58 7.64
CA LEU A 372 5.12 -14.78 8.26
C LEU A 372 6.10 -14.42 9.38
N HIS A 373 5.96 -15.07 10.55
CA HIS A 373 6.89 -15.01 11.68
C HIS A 373 6.84 -16.35 12.45
N ASP A 374 8.00 -16.94 12.72
CA ASP A 374 8.18 -18.17 13.51
C ASP A 374 7.21 -19.30 13.14
N ASP A 375 7.20 -19.71 11.87
CA ASP A 375 6.29 -20.73 11.32
C ASP A 375 4.79 -20.40 11.46
N CYS A 376 4.45 -19.16 11.78
CA CYS A 376 3.09 -18.67 11.88
C CYS A 376 2.80 -17.58 10.86
N VAL A 377 1.62 -17.64 10.25
CA VAL A 377 1.13 -16.65 9.29
C VAL A 377 0.07 -15.80 9.96
N PHE A 378 0.29 -14.48 9.95
CA PHE A 378 -0.63 -13.51 10.53
C PHE A 378 -1.27 -12.67 9.42
N GLY A 379 -2.58 -12.57 9.41
CA GLY A 379 -3.29 -11.78 8.42
C GLY A 379 -4.80 -11.88 8.53
N THR A 380 -5.48 -11.23 7.60
CA THR A 380 -6.94 -11.21 7.57
C THR A 380 -7.48 -12.31 6.66
N THR A 381 -8.40 -13.13 7.19
CA THR A 381 -9.21 -14.09 6.45
C THR A 381 -10.62 -13.57 6.28
N GLY A 382 -11.23 -13.74 5.10
CA GLY A 382 -12.60 -13.32 4.80
C GLY A 382 -12.72 -12.28 3.70
N ARG A 383 -13.89 -12.26 3.05
CA ARG A 383 -14.13 -11.41 1.87
C ARG A 383 -14.70 -10.04 2.22
N ASN A 384 -15.59 -9.99 3.20
CA ASN A 384 -16.34 -8.79 3.54
C ASN A 384 -15.98 -8.31 4.94
N SER A 385 -16.16 -7.02 5.22
CA SER A 385 -15.84 -6.43 6.53
C SER A 385 -16.53 -7.14 7.70
N GLY A 386 -17.75 -7.64 7.48
CA GLY A 386 -18.54 -8.31 8.52
C GLY A 386 -18.13 -9.76 8.82
N ASP A 387 -17.47 -10.46 7.89
CA ASP A 387 -17.01 -11.84 8.06
C ASP A 387 -15.48 -11.96 8.16
N ALA A 388 -14.78 -10.84 8.02
CA ALA A 388 -13.34 -10.79 8.12
C ALA A 388 -12.86 -10.97 9.57
N LEU A 389 -11.84 -11.79 9.74
CA LEU A 389 -11.18 -12.08 11.01
C LEU A 389 -9.67 -11.90 10.83
N PHE A 390 -9.00 -11.29 11.80
CA PHE A 390 -7.55 -11.32 11.87
C PHE A 390 -7.14 -12.63 12.55
N VAL A 391 -6.19 -13.36 11.98
CA VAL A 391 -5.87 -14.73 12.40
C VAL A 391 -4.38 -14.97 12.52
N CYS A 392 -4.02 -15.95 13.35
CA CYS A 392 -2.75 -16.65 13.31
C CYS A 392 -3.00 -18.06 12.78
N ALA A 393 -2.27 -18.46 11.75
CA ALA A 393 -2.34 -19.78 11.15
C ALA A 393 -0.96 -20.45 11.15
N ASP A 394 -0.95 -21.77 11.31
CA ASP A 394 0.25 -22.58 11.11
C ASP A 394 0.67 -22.55 9.64
N TRP A 395 1.97 -22.29 9.40
CA TRP A 395 2.52 -22.20 8.05
C TRP A 395 2.33 -23.49 7.24
N ARG A 396 2.62 -24.65 7.86
CA ARG A 396 2.66 -25.94 7.16
C ARG A 396 1.29 -26.60 7.07
N THR A 397 0.52 -26.57 8.17
CA THR A 397 -0.78 -27.24 8.24
C THR A 397 -1.93 -26.36 7.80
N GLY A 398 -1.80 -25.03 7.90
CA GLY A 398 -2.86 -24.05 7.65
C GLY A 398 -3.91 -23.99 8.77
N GLU A 399 -3.71 -24.72 9.88
CA GLU A 399 -4.60 -24.69 11.03
C GLU A 399 -4.56 -23.32 11.71
N LEU A 400 -5.74 -22.80 12.09
CA LEU A 400 -5.83 -21.51 12.78
C LEU A 400 -5.65 -21.71 14.29
N TYR A 401 -4.62 -21.09 14.84
CA TYR A 401 -4.36 -21.09 16.28
C TYR A 401 -5.34 -20.20 17.04
N TRP A 402 -5.58 -18.98 16.54
CA TRP A 402 -6.54 -18.04 17.12
C TRP A 402 -7.14 -17.10 16.06
N LYS A 403 -8.21 -16.40 16.45
CA LYS A 403 -8.99 -15.50 15.61
C LYS A 403 -9.42 -14.28 16.41
N GLU A 404 -9.26 -13.09 15.83
CA GLU A 404 -9.73 -11.82 16.37
C GLU A 404 -10.74 -11.19 15.41
N SER A 405 -11.86 -10.72 15.95
CA SER A 405 -12.95 -10.09 15.19
C SER A 405 -12.97 -8.58 15.36
N GLY A 406 -13.78 -7.90 14.53
CA GLY A 406 -14.02 -6.46 14.67
C GLY A 406 -12.99 -5.57 13.98
N LEU A 407 -11.98 -6.14 13.32
CA LEU A 407 -10.95 -5.36 12.61
C LEU A 407 -11.26 -5.15 11.12
N GLY A 408 -12.32 -5.79 10.61
CA GLY A 408 -12.62 -5.78 9.18
C GLY A 408 -11.47 -6.36 8.35
N ARG A 409 -11.33 -5.90 7.11
CA ARG A 409 -10.27 -6.31 6.19
C ARG A 409 -8.99 -5.54 6.48
N SER A 410 -8.39 -5.84 7.62
CA SER A 410 -7.19 -5.20 8.15
C SER A 410 -5.90 -5.66 7.46
N SER A 411 -4.85 -4.87 7.57
CA SER A 411 -3.49 -5.20 7.14
C SER A 411 -2.49 -5.02 8.27
N CYS A 412 -1.34 -5.67 8.20
CA CYS A 412 -0.32 -5.56 9.24
C CYS A 412 1.09 -5.45 8.65
N VAL A 413 2.01 -5.02 9.50
CA VAL A 413 3.46 -5.07 9.32
C VAL A 413 4.10 -5.65 10.57
N LEU A 414 5.12 -6.49 10.41
CA LEU A 414 5.90 -7.02 11.52
C LEU A 414 7.08 -6.10 11.82
N VAL A 415 7.25 -5.76 13.11
CA VAL A 415 8.36 -4.96 13.65
C VAL A 415 8.82 -5.61 14.93
N ASP A 416 10.09 -5.99 15.03
CA ASP A 416 10.55 -6.88 16.11
C ASP A 416 9.66 -8.13 16.21
N ASP A 417 9.11 -8.43 17.40
CA ASP A 417 8.17 -9.51 17.66
C ASP A 417 6.72 -9.00 17.76
N PHE A 418 6.43 -7.83 17.18
CA PHE A 418 5.10 -7.22 17.23
C PHE A 418 4.51 -7.00 15.83
N LEU A 419 3.21 -7.20 15.75
CA LEU A 419 2.40 -6.83 14.60
C LEU A 419 1.81 -5.44 14.85
N ILE A 420 2.08 -4.51 13.96
CA ILE A 420 1.33 -3.25 13.89
C ILE A 420 0.21 -3.47 12.89
N VAL A 421 -1.04 -3.52 13.39
CA VAL A 421 -2.23 -3.82 12.59
C VAL A 421 -3.03 -2.54 12.39
N LEU A 422 -3.36 -2.23 11.14
CA LEU A 422 -4.31 -1.18 10.78
C LEU A 422 -5.64 -1.83 10.44
N SER A 423 -6.67 -1.56 11.27
CA SER A 423 -8.02 -2.03 11.01
C SER A 423 -8.63 -1.33 9.79
N GLU A 424 -9.60 -1.94 9.13
CA GLU A 424 -10.37 -1.31 8.04
C GLU A 424 -11.03 0.00 8.50
N PHE A 425 -11.31 0.12 9.80
CA PHE A 425 -12.05 1.23 10.41
C PHE A 425 -11.17 2.38 10.91
N GLY A 426 -9.83 2.23 10.83
CA GLY A 426 -8.88 3.29 11.19
C GLY A 426 -8.26 3.13 12.58
N GLU A 427 -8.60 2.09 13.32
CA GLU A 427 -7.91 1.76 14.57
C GLU A 427 -6.50 1.21 14.29
N LEU A 428 -5.55 1.62 15.08
CA LEU A 428 -4.17 1.10 15.07
C LEU A 428 -3.95 0.22 16.30
N LEU A 429 -3.50 -1.01 16.06
CA LEU A 429 -3.22 -1.96 17.12
C LEU A 429 -1.74 -2.36 17.10
N VAL A 430 -1.20 -2.63 18.29
CA VAL A 430 0.05 -3.36 18.45
C VAL A 430 -0.28 -4.68 19.11
N MET A 431 0.08 -5.79 18.48
CA MET A 431 -0.18 -7.14 18.93
C MET A 431 1.14 -7.89 19.01
N LYS A 432 1.29 -8.79 19.99
CA LYS A 432 2.42 -9.70 20.03
C LYS A 432 2.29 -10.73 18.91
N ALA A 433 3.36 -10.95 18.14
CA ALA A 433 3.39 -11.97 17.10
C ALA A 433 3.61 -13.35 17.75
N SER A 434 2.55 -13.94 18.30
CA SER A 434 2.59 -15.24 19.01
C SER A 434 1.50 -16.17 18.51
N ARG A 435 1.81 -17.46 18.43
CA ARG A 435 0.83 -18.50 18.12
C ARG A 435 -0.08 -18.87 19.30
N ASP A 436 0.37 -18.60 20.54
CA ASP A 436 -0.31 -19.14 21.72
C ASP A 436 -1.62 -18.40 22.00
N THR A 437 -1.63 -17.07 21.81
CA THR A 437 -2.80 -16.24 22.07
C THR A 437 -2.74 -14.93 21.29
N CYS A 438 -3.91 -14.36 21.00
CA CYS A 438 -4.04 -13.00 20.48
C CYS A 438 -3.85 -12.02 21.64
N GLU A 439 -2.65 -11.50 21.81
CA GLU A 439 -2.32 -10.51 22.83
C GLU A 439 -2.24 -9.12 22.22
N ILE A 440 -3.26 -8.28 22.47
CA ILE A 440 -3.30 -6.88 22.05
C ILE A 440 -2.62 -6.05 23.16
N ILE A 441 -1.42 -5.52 22.86
CA ILE A 441 -0.64 -4.68 23.78
C ILE A 441 -1.22 -3.28 23.83
N HIS A 442 -1.65 -2.76 22.67
CA HIS A 442 -2.21 -1.42 22.54
C HIS A 442 -3.24 -1.35 21.42
N ARG A 443 -4.30 -0.55 21.63
CA ARG A 443 -5.35 -0.27 20.64
C ARG A 443 -5.73 1.18 20.74
N ILE A 444 -5.71 1.91 19.62
CA ILE A 444 -5.94 3.35 19.63
C ILE A 444 -6.56 3.84 18.32
N ASP A 445 -7.46 4.83 18.45
CA ASP A 445 -7.87 5.73 17.39
C ASP A 445 -6.95 6.96 17.38
N LEU A 446 -6.23 7.17 16.29
CA LEU A 446 -5.41 8.36 16.13
C LEU A 446 -6.30 9.59 15.98
N LYS A 447 -6.09 10.60 16.84
CA LYS A 447 -6.90 11.83 16.86
C LYS A 447 -6.06 13.06 16.59
N ASP A 448 -6.67 14.05 15.94
CA ASP A 448 -6.10 15.40 15.83
C ASP A 448 -6.07 16.02 17.24
N SER A 449 -4.91 16.45 17.71
CA SER A 449 -4.73 16.98 19.05
C SER A 449 -5.48 18.30 19.32
N ARG A 450 -5.89 19.01 18.28
CA ARG A 450 -6.59 20.30 18.39
C ARG A 450 -8.11 20.14 18.30
N THR A 451 -8.61 19.24 17.42
CA THR A 451 -10.04 19.08 17.17
C THR A 451 -10.63 17.87 17.86
N GLY A 452 -9.83 16.86 18.20
CA GLY A 452 -10.27 15.58 18.72
C GLY A 452 -10.83 14.64 17.66
N ASP A 453 -10.87 15.05 16.38
CA ASP A 453 -11.38 14.25 15.28
C ASP A 453 -10.45 13.09 14.94
N ALA A 454 -11.02 11.96 14.49
CA ALA A 454 -10.25 10.83 14.01
C ALA A 454 -9.39 11.22 12.80
N LEU A 455 -8.09 10.92 12.85
CA LEU A 455 -7.14 11.19 11.76
C LEU A 455 -7.32 10.23 10.58
N LEU A 456 -7.74 8.99 10.84
CA LEU A 456 -7.95 7.97 9.82
C LEU A 456 -9.45 7.72 9.66
N GLN A 457 -9.92 7.90 8.45
CA GLN A 457 -11.31 7.59 8.07
C GLN A 457 -11.35 6.29 7.26
N PRO A 458 -12.34 5.42 7.47
CA PRO A 458 -12.50 4.22 6.67
C PRO A 458 -12.82 4.54 5.20
N PRO A 459 -12.45 3.66 4.26
CA PRO A 459 -11.72 2.41 4.51
C PRO A 459 -10.20 2.62 4.59
N CYS A 460 -9.54 1.93 5.53
CA CYS A 460 -8.09 1.94 5.70
C CYS A 460 -7.50 0.63 5.12
N TRP A 461 -7.40 0.53 3.80
CA TRP A 461 -7.02 -0.69 3.10
C TRP A 461 -5.54 -0.77 2.69
N ALA A 462 -4.83 0.34 2.75
CA ALA A 462 -3.40 0.34 2.46
C ALA A 462 -2.61 -0.34 3.58
N ALA A 463 -1.65 -1.19 3.21
CA ALA A 463 -0.75 -1.79 4.19
C ALA A 463 0.06 -0.70 4.93
N PRO A 464 0.28 -0.84 6.26
CA PRO A 464 1.19 0.03 7.00
C PRO A 464 2.61 -0.03 6.44
N VAL A 465 3.32 1.10 6.48
CA VAL A 465 4.69 1.24 5.99
C VAL A 465 5.59 1.66 7.14
N VAL A 466 6.67 0.93 7.38
CA VAL A 466 7.66 1.24 8.42
C VAL A 466 9.01 1.55 7.79
N ALA A 467 9.44 2.79 7.89
CA ALA A 467 10.71 3.22 7.34
C ALA A 467 11.46 4.10 8.36
N ARG A 468 12.68 3.73 8.67
CA ARG A 468 13.60 4.50 9.54
C ARG A 468 12.98 4.92 10.87
N GLY A 469 12.23 4.00 11.51
CA GLY A 469 11.57 4.26 12.80
C GLY A 469 10.31 5.11 12.72
N TYR A 470 9.81 5.41 11.51
CA TYR A 470 8.51 6.02 11.30
C TYR A 470 7.51 5.01 10.74
N LEU A 471 6.27 5.12 11.20
CA LEU A 471 5.12 4.40 10.67
C LEU A 471 4.28 5.37 9.84
N TYR A 472 3.92 4.96 8.64
CA TYR A 472 3.02 5.68 7.76
C TYR A 472 1.76 4.85 7.57
N VAL A 473 0.61 5.42 7.92
CA VAL A 473 -0.69 4.78 7.78
C VAL A 473 -1.64 5.67 6.97
N ARG A 474 -2.39 5.05 6.07
CA ARG A 474 -3.33 5.70 5.17
C ARG A 474 -4.77 5.30 5.46
N GLY A 475 -5.62 6.29 5.71
CA GLY A 475 -7.07 6.14 5.63
C GLY A 475 -7.64 6.85 4.39
N ALA A 476 -8.96 6.86 4.25
CA ALA A 476 -9.61 7.70 3.26
C ALA A 476 -9.30 9.17 3.55
N GLY A 477 -8.75 9.85 2.55
CA GLY A 477 -8.47 11.29 2.62
C GLY A 477 -7.23 11.73 3.39
N LYS A 478 -6.48 10.84 4.06
CA LYS A 478 -5.33 11.27 4.87
C LYS A 478 -4.21 10.22 4.97
N LEU A 479 -2.95 10.70 4.98
CA LEU A 479 -1.78 9.96 5.39
C LEU A 479 -1.27 10.53 6.72
N VAL A 480 -0.96 9.66 7.66
CA VAL A 480 -0.43 9.99 8.99
C VAL A 480 0.96 9.39 9.13
N CYS A 481 1.93 10.18 9.58
CA CYS A 481 3.27 9.75 9.95
C CYS A 481 3.43 9.78 11.46
N ILE A 482 3.91 8.69 12.03
CA ILE A 482 4.00 8.41 13.45
C ILE A 482 5.44 8.03 13.78
N ASP A 483 5.95 8.48 14.91
CA ASP A 483 7.25 8.06 15.44
C ASP A 483 7.11 6.77 16.27
N LEU A 484 7.90 5.76 15.93
CA LEU A 484 7.89 4.47 16.62
C LEU A 484 9.00 4.30 17.65
N VAL A 485 10.02 5.18 17.64
CA VAL A 485 11.25 5.03 18.44
C VAL A 485 11.50 6.17 19.40
N ASP A 486 10.73 7.27 19.34
CA ASP A 486 10.82 8.40 20.25
C ASP A 486 9.79 8.25 21.38
N ARG A 487 10.20 8.52 22.65
CA ARG A 487 9.36 8.41 23.86
C ARG A 487 8.79 9.75 24.28
#